data_78bc7fb38fb2e499c024b1a8c95423fc
#
_entry.id   78bc7fb38fb2e499c024b1a8c95423fc
#
_cell.length_a   1.000
_cell.length_b   1.000
_cell.length_c   1.000
_cell.angle_alpha   90.00
_cell.angle_beta   90.00
_cell.angle_gamma   90.00
#
_symmetry.space_group_name_H-M   'P 1'
#
loop_
_entity.id
_entity.type
_entity.pdbx_description
1 polymer ?
#
loop_
_entity_poly.entity_id
_entity_poly.type
_entity_poly.pdbx_seq_one_letter_code
_entity_poly.pdbx_strand_id
1 'polypeptide(L)'
;MTSVITRRHFLASLPALVMAPKVMAQSGNAPIRVRALSHMTLTVSDPKRSVEFYQGLFGLPIQARQGPTSLLRIGRGPQFLALSGGGANLRPGINHFCLTVENFNVDRIVTILADHGVAKSDATGGGLSGGPMKARVRVRGAESGGAKEGTPELYVGDPDGIVVQLQDPSYCGGAGALGSVCPAPEPAPRRGLLAVRNLSHFTIGVSDPPRTIAFYQALFGLPIQAHQGASPVLGIGGGPQFLMFSGGGGGRGGANPAPPRPPRIDHVCLTMENFNPDNALKALAGYGIKPRGAATGPVGPLTSYVSMRMEDRGGAKGGTPELYFTDPDGIPIQLQDVSYCGGSGYLGNVCP
;
A
#
# COMPACT_ATOMS: atom_id res chain seq x y z
N MET A 1 37.72 -65.31 12.82
CA MET A 1 38.10 -63.91 12.61
C MET A 1 37.30 -63.41 11.44
N THR A 2 36.13 -62.83 11.67
CA THR A 2 35.17 -62.34 10.65
C THR A 2 35.16 -60.83 10.71
N SER A 3 35.62 -60.19 9.65
CA SER A 3 35.65 -58.74 9.47
C SER A 3 34.29 -58.21 9.05
N VAL A 4 33.70 -57.29 9.81
CA VAL A 4 32.45 -56.60 9.51
C VAL A 4 32.78 -55.31 8.77
N ILE A 5 32.37 -55.20 7.48
CA ILE A 5 32.49 -54.01 6.65
C ILE A 5 31.27 -53.12 6.91
N THR A 6 31.48 -51.99 7.54
CA THR A 6 30.44 -50.96 7.76
C THR A 6 30.28 -50.08 6.51
N ARG A 7 29.13 -50.13 5.86
CA ARG A 7 28.77 -49.22 4.75
C ARG A 7 28.39 -47.84 5.31
N ARG A 8 29.22 -46.82 5.05
CA ARG A 8 28.87 -45.41 5.25
C ARG A 8 28.00 -44.94 4.07
N HIS A 9 26.77 -44.61 4.33
CA HIS A 9 25.93 -43.90 3.34
C HIS A 9 26.34 -42.45 3.28
N PHE A 10 26.92 -42.01 2.19
CA PHE A 10 27.09 -40.61 1.83
C PHE A 10 25.73 -40.08 1.31
N LEU A 11 25.05 -39.30 2.12
CA LEU A 11 23.94 -38.47 1.67
C LEU A 11 24.51 -37.22 1.01
N ALA A 12 24.54 -37.20 -0.30
CA ALA A 12 24.82 -36.01 -1.07
C ALA A 12 23.63 -35.07 -0.99
N SER A 13 23.73 -34.01 -0.17
CA SER A 13 22.77 -32.91 -0.16
C SER A 13 22.97 -32.08 -1.44
N LEU A 14 22.06 -32.20 -2.40
CA LEU A 14 21.94 -31.27 -3.51
C LEU A 14 21.50 -29.91 -2.96
N PRO A 15 22.21 -28.79 -3.30
CA PRO A 15 21.72 -27.47 -2.96
C PRO A 15 20.43 -27.22 -3.77
N ALA A 16 19.33 -26.98 -3.07
CA ALA A 16 18.12 -26.46 -3.69
C ALA A 16 18.44 -25.10 -4.29
N LEU A 17 18.49 -25.02 -5.60
CA LEU A 17 18.58 -23.75 -6.32
C LEU A 17 17.26 -23.02 -6.06
N VAL A 18 17.27 -22.12 -5.09
CA VAL A 18 16.17 -21.15 -4.90
C VAL A 18 16.25 -20.18 -6.08
N MET A 19 15.43 -20.41 -7.09
CA MET A 19 15.23 -19.43 -8.16
C MET A 19 14.56 -18.21 -7.53
N ALA A 20 15.36 -17.17 -7.27
CA ALA A 20 14.82 -15.87 -6.94
C ALA A 20 13.94 -15.41 -8.12
N PRO A 21 12.71 -14.92 -7.87
CA PRO A 21 11.86 -14.40 -8.93
C PRO A 21 12.61 -13.30 -9.67
N LYS A 22 12.65 -13.36 -11.00
CA LYS A 22 13.14 -12.27 -11.85
C LYS A 22 12.16 -11.11 -11.68
N VAL A 23 12.44 -10.21 -10.74
CA VAL A 23 11.70 -8.95 -10.64
C VAL A 23 12.05 -8.13 -11.87
N MET A 24 11.04 -7.81 -12.68
CA MET A 24 11.21 -6.91 -13.83
C MET A 24 11.66 -5.55 -13.30
N ALA A 25 12.87 -5.16 -13.60
CA ALA A 25 13.41 -3.88 -13.17
C ALA A 25 12.67 -2.73 -13.84
N GLN A 26 12.33 -1.72 -13.06
CA GLN A 26 11.85 -0.43 -13.57
C GLN A 26 12.78 0.05 -14.70
N SER A 27 12.21 0.67 -15.76
CA SER A 27 13.04 1.13 -16.88
C SER A 27 14.12 2.09 -16.40
N GLY A 28 15.39 1.87 -16.82
CA GLY A 28 16.51 2.71 -16.43
C GLY A 28 16.35 4.20 -16.81
N ASN A 29 15.42 4.50 -17.72
CA ASN A 29 15.13 5.83 -18.26
C ASN A 29 13.85 6.47 -17.71
N ALA A 30 13.27 5.96 -16.61
CA ALA A 30 12.10 6.58 -15.99
C ALA A 30 12.41 8.03 -15.57
N PRO A 31 11.58 9.04 -15.94
CA PRO A 31 11.77 10.43 -15.54
C PRO A 31 11.88 10.62 -14.03
N ILE A 32 11.04 9.90 -13.29
CA ILE A 32 11.06 9.83 -11.81
C ILE A 32 11.15 8.35 -11.41
N ARG A 33 12.32 7.94 -10.89
CA ARG A 33 12.53 6.54 -10.47
C ARG A 33 11.95 6.30 -9.08
N VAL A 34 10.95 5.42 -9.01
CA VAL A 34 10.30 5.02 -7.76
C VAL A 34 11.08 3.88 -7.10
N ARG A 35 11.25 3.93 -5.79
CA ARG A 35 11.95 2.89 -5.00
C ARG A 35 11.01 1.96 -4.26
N ALA A 36 10.00 2.52 -3.60
CA ALA A 36 9.10 1.74 -2.76
C ALA A 36 7.80 2.52 -2.46
N LEU A 37 6.81 1.82 -1.96
CA LEU A 37 5.72 2.41 -1.17
C LEU A 37 6.30 2.90 0.17
N SER A 38 5.97 4.14 0.56
CA SER A 38 6.41 4.73 1.83
C SER A 38 5.34 4.63 2.90
N HIS A 39 4.20 5.24 2.66
CA HIS A 39 3.12 5.29 3.65
C HIS A 39 1.75 5.45 3.00
N MET A 40 0.74 5.30 3.84
CA MET A 40 -0.62 5.68 3.55
C MET A 40 -1.13 6.63 4.64
N THR A 41 -2.02 7.54 4.25
CA THR A 41 -2.74 8.39 5.19
C THR A 41 -4.23 8.06 5.13
N LEU A 42 -4.80 7.73 6.28
CA LEU A 42 -6.23 7.55 6.44
C LEU A 42 -6.85 8.80 7.04
N THR A 43 -7.93 9.27 6.43
CA THR A 43 -8.87 10.17 7.10
C THR A 43 -9.80 9.32 7.93
N VAL A 44 -9.83 9.54 9.24
CA VAL A 44 -10.63 8.75 10.18
C VAL A 44 -11.57 9.66 10.99
N SER A 45 -12.70 9.13 11.43
CA SER A 45 -13.68 9.90 12.19
C SER A 45 -13.20 10.21 13.62
N ASP A 46 -12.44 9.29 14.23
CA ASP A 46 -11.85 9.42 15.56
C ASP A 46 -10.41 8.89 15.55
N PRO A 47 -9.39 9.79 15.50
CA PRO A 47 -7.99 9.39 15.47
C PRO A 47 -7.57 8.56 16.69
N LYS A 48 -8.07 8.88 17.88
CA LYS A 48 -7.74 8.13 19.10
C LYS A 48 -8.22 6.70 19.03
N ARG A 49 -9.50 6.49 18.67
CA ARG A 49 -10.08 5.16 18.46
C ARG A 49 -9.31 4.38 17.39
N SER A 50 -8.92 5.03 16.29
CA SER A 50 -8.18 4.37 15.22
C SER A 50 -6.76 4.00 15.63
N VAL A 51 -6.04 4.86 16.39
CA VAL A 51 -4.74 4.51 16.99
C VAL A 51 -4.85 3.29 17.89
N GLU A 52 -5.83 3.29 18.82
CA GLU A 52 -6.07 2.15 19.73
C GLU A 52 -6.39 0.86 18.96
N PHE A 53 -7.19 0.96 17.89
CA PHE A 53 -7.54 -0.16 17.02
C PHE A 53 -6.30 -0.74 16.33
N TYR A 54 -5.51 0.06 15.60
CA TYR A 54 -4.36 -0.44 14.86
C TYR A 54 -3.21 -0.89 15.79
N GLN A 55 -3.00 -0.23 16.91
CA GLN A 55 -2.07 -0.69 17.94
C GLN A 55 -2.51 -1.99 18.59
N GLY A 56 -3.79 -2.13 18.90
CA GLY A 56 -4.31 -3.36 19.50
C GLY A 56 -4.28 -4.56 18.56
N LEU A 57 -4.59 -4.35 17.27
CA LEU A 57 -4.59 -5.42 16.27
C LEU A 57 -3.18 -5.80 15.83
N PHE A 58 -2.33 -4.83 15.51
CA PHE A 58 -1.02 -5.07 14.89
C PHE A 58 0.19 -4.76 15.78
N GLY A 59 -0.01 -4.11 16.93
CA GLY A 59 1.09 -3.73 17.81
C GLY A 59 2.00 -2.63 17.23
N LEU A 60 1.48 -1.75 16.35
CA LEU A 60 2.27 -0.73 15.66
C LEU A 60 2.74 0.35 16.64
N PRO A 61 4.06 0.61 16.75
CA PRO A 61 4.55 1.73 17.56
C PRO A 61 4.28 3.06 16.86
N ILE A 62 4.15 4.15 17.62
CA ILE A 62 4.07 5.50 17.06
C ILE A 62 5.49 5.94 16.67
N GLN A 63 5.72 6.14 15.38
CA GLN A 63 7.02 6.54 14.81
C GLN A 63 7.26 8.04 14.92
N ALA A 64 6.23 8.85 14.67
CA ALA A 64 6.28 10.30 14.70
C ALA A 64 4.85 10.87 14.84
N ARG A 65 4.77 12.17 15.08
CA ARG A 65 3.51 12.93 15.02
C ARG A 65 3.68 14.14 14.11
N GLN A 66 2.63 14.41 13.33
CA GLN A 66 2.53 15.59 12.48
C GLN A 66 1.34 16.43 12.96
N GLY A 67 1.58 17.33 13.91
CA GLY A 67 0.49 17.96 14.65
C GLY A 67 -0.39 16.91 15.34
N PRO A 68 -1.71 16.88 15.07
CA PRO A 68 -2.62 15.89 15.65
C PRO A 68 -2.56 14.51 14.99
N THR A 69 -1.87 14.36 13.85
CA THR A 69 -1.77 13.11 13.10
C THR A 69 -0.73 12.20 13.72
N SER A 70 -1.13 10.98 14.09
CA SER A 70 -0.22 9.92 14.57
C SER A 70 0.26 9.04 13.42
N LEU A 71 1.56 8.77 13.34
CA LEU A 71 2.19 7.93 12.35
C LEU A 71 2.59 6.60 13.00
N LEU A 72 1.90 5.52 12.64
CA LEU A 72 2.12 4.19 13.18
C LEU A 72 3.07 3.42 12.26
N ARG A 73 4.25 3.02 12.77
CA ARG A 73 5.26 2.32 11.97
C ARG A 73 4.83 0.91 11.59
N ILE A 74 4.96 0.57 10.31
CA ILE A 74 4.72 -0.76 9.76
C ILE A 74 6.04 -1.50 9.66
N GLY A 75 6.14 -2.66 10.31
CA GLY A 75 7.35 -3.48 10.26
C GLY A 75 8.57 -2.82 10.91
N ARG A 76 9.73 -2.99 10.28
CA ARG A 76 11.03 -2.51 10.80
C ARG A 76 11.54 -1.27 10.08
N GLY A 77 11.03 -1.00 8.90
CA GLY A 77 11.49 0.12 8.06
C GLY A 77 10.79 1.45 8.38
N PRO A 78 11.00 2.46 7.53
CA PRO A 78 10.37 3.77 7.71
C PRO A 78 8.91 3.82 7.27
N GLN A 79 8.35 2.72 6.73
CA GLN A 79 6.96 2.67 6.30
C GLN A 79 5.99 2.90 7.46
N PHE A 80 4.92 3.63 7.21
CA PHE A 80 3.93 3.93 8.25
C PHE A 80 2.50 4.08 7.72
N LEU A 81 1.57 4.01 8.65
CA LEU A 81 0.17 4.38 8.53
C LEU A 81 -0.03 5.71 9.28
N ALA A 82 -0.44 6.76 8.60
CA ALA A 82 -0.81 8.03 9.21
C ALA A 82 -2.33 8.08 9.46
N LEU A 83 -2.72 8.44 10.68
CA LEU A 83 -4.11 8.56 11.10
C LEU A 83 -4.44 10.03 11.34
N SER A 84 -5.15 10.64 10.38
CA SER A 84 -5.54 12.05 10.41
C SER A 84 -7.02 12.18 10.70
N GLY A 85 -7.38 13.05 11.64
CA GLY A 85 -8.77 13.38 11.90
C GLY A 85 -9.39 14.13 10.73
N GLY A 86 -10.59 13.72 10.34
CA GLY A 86 -11.43 14.47 9.41
C GLY A 86 -12.18 15.58 10.17
N GLY A 87 -12.25 16.78 9.58
CA GLY A 87 -13.25 17.77 10.03
C GLY A 87 -14.67 17.24 9.79
N ALA A 88 -15.66 17.92 10.32
CA ALA A 88 -17.07 17.50 10.28
C ALA A 88 -17.61 17.12 8.86
N ASN A 89 -16.96 17.61 7.81
CA ASN A 89 -17.37 17.37 6.42
C ASN A 89 -16.47 16.38 5.66
N LEU A 90 -15.46 15.78 6.31
CA LEU A 90 -14.58 14.81 5.66
C LEU A 90 -15.08 13.38 5.91
N ARG A 91 -15.21 12.62 4.82
CA ARG A 91 -15.59 11.20 4.90
C ARG A 91 -14.36 10.37 5.21
N PRO A 92 -14.45 9.36 6.10
CA PRO A 92 -13.40 8.38 6.32
C PRO A 92 -13.01 7.67 5.02
N GLY A 93 -11.72 7.39 4.87
CA GLY A 93 -11.19 6.71 3.69
C GLY A 93 -9.67 6.85 3.60
N ILE A 94 -9.10 6.24 2.55
CA ILE A 94 -7.68 6.38 2.24
C ILE A 94 -7.51 7.71 1.51
N ASN A 95 -6.86 8.68 2.18
CA ASN A 95 -6.69 10.04 1.68
C ASN A 95 -5.66 10.10 0.55
N HIS A 96 -4.50 9.50 0.77
CA HIS A 96 -3.42 9.40 -0.20
C HIS A 96 -2.46 8.28 0.16
N PHE A 97 -1.60 7.93 -0.80
CA PHE A 97 -0.44 7.08 -0.60
C PHE A 97 0.84 7.80 -1.01
N CYS A 98 1.97 7.33 -0.54
CA CYS A 98 3.26 7.92 -0.83
C CYS A 98 4.21 6.92 -1.50
N LEU A 99 4.88 7.41 -2.53
CA LEU A 99 5.99 6.74 -3.20
C LEU A 99 7.31 7.39 -2.80
N THR A 100 8.32 6.58 -2.49
CA THR A 100 9.68 7.09 -2.39
C THR A 100 10.34 7.10 -3.76
N VAL A 101 11.10 8.16 -4.03
CA VAL A 101 11.75 8.37 -5.33
C VAL A 101 13.25 8.64 -5.17
N GLU A 102 14.04 8.15 -6.13
CA GLU A 102 15.48 8.39 -6.14
C GLU A 102 15.81 9.86 -6.34
N ASN A 103 16.83 10.31 -5.61
CA ASN A 103 17.34 11.68 -5.72
C ASN A 103 16.20 12.71 -5.57
N PHE A 104 15.42 12.57 -4.51
CA PHE A 104 14.29 13.47 -4.22
C PHE A 104 14.78 14.92 -4.18
N ASN A 105 14.29 15.71 -5.11
CA ASN A 105 14.50 17.15 -5.19
C ASN A 105 13.23 17.76 -5.77
N VAL A 106 12.60 18.63 -5.00
CA VAL A 106 11.28 19.19 -5.31
C VAL A 106 11.30 19.93 -6.64
N ASP A 107 12.27 20.82 -6.88
CA ASP A 107 12.32 21.66 -8.07
C ASP A 107 12.50 20.82 -9.33
N ARG A 108 13.44 19.86 -9.28
CA ARG A 108 13.65 18.90 -10.38
C ARG A 108 12.36 18.12 -10.68
N ILE A 109 11.71 17.59 -9.64
CA ILE A 109 10.51 16.76 -9.83
C ILE A 109 9.35 17.61 -10.37
N VAL A 110 9.14 18.82 -9.87
CA VAL A 110 8.10 19.73 -10.36
C VAL A 110 8.32 20.09 -11.84
N THR A 111 9.58 20.28 -12.29
CA THR A 111 9.91 20.49 -13.70
C THR A 111 9.52 19.26 -14.54
N ILE A 112 9.92 18.06 -14.12
CA ILE A 112 9.55 16.81 -14.81
C ILE A 112 8.01 16.65 -14.88
N LEU A 113 7.31 16.94 -13.79
CA LEU A 113 5.84 16.88 -13.74
C LEU A 113 5.20 17.82 -14.75
N ALA A 114 5.72 19.05 -14.88
CA ALA A 114 5.24 20.03 -15.87
C ALA A 114 5.43 19.53 -17.31
N ASP A 115 6.58 18.92 -17.61
CA ASP A 115 6.86 18.31 -18.93
C ASP A 115 5.90 17.14 -19.25
N HIS A 116 5.27 16.55 -18.24
CA HIS A 116 4.27 15.49 -18.37
C HIS A 116 2.82 16.00 -18.18
N GLY A 117 2.61 17.30 -18.31
CA GLY A 117 1.28 17.90 -18.25
C GLY A 117 0.69 18.08 -16.85
N VAL A 118 1.48 17.87 -15.80
CA VAL A 118 1.05 18.10 -14.41
C VAL A 118 1.43 19.52 -13.98
N ALA A 119 0.46 20.41 -13.92
CA ALA A 119 0.70 21.82 -13.63
C ALA A 119 0.93 22.07 -12.13
N LYS A 120 1.86 22.98 -11.79
CA LYS A 120 2.01 23.47 -10.43
C LYS A 120 0.74 24.19 -9.97
N SER A 121 0.32 23.93 -8.71
CA SER A 121 -0.84 24.57 -8.10
C SER A 121 -0.44 25.33 -6.86
N ASP A 122 -0.63 26.64 -6.88
CA ASP A 122 -0.46 27.53 -5.72
C ASP A 122 -1.81 27.91 -5.08
N ALA A 123 -2.93 27.44 -5.68
CA ALA A 123 -4.28 27.71 -5.17
C ALA A 123 -4.52 27.03 -3.81
N THR A 124 -5.24 27.70 -2.92
CA THR A 124 -5.60 27.18 -1.59
C THR A 124 -6.66 26.06 -1.64
N GLY A 125 -7.44 25.97 -2.74
CA GLY A 125 -8.45 24.94 -2.97
C GLY A 125 -7.92 23.67 -3.64
N GLY A 126 -8.79 22.70 -3.90
CA GLY A 126 -8.48 21.49 -4.66
C GLY A 126 -7.72 20.40 -3.87
N GLY A 127 -7.81 20.39 -2.55
CA GLY A 127 -7.20 19.35 -1.69
C GLY A 127 -5.67 19.43 -1.62
N LEU A 128 -5.01 18.30 -1.35
CA LEU A 128 -3.57 18.26 -1.12
C LEU A 128 -2.75 18.60 -2.36
N SER A 129 -3.12 18.09 -3.54
CA SER A 129 -2.41 18.31 -4.82
C SER A 129 -2.85 19.55 -5.58
N GLY A 130 -4.04 20.08 -5.28
CA GLY A 130 -4.68 21.15 -6.07
C GLY A 130 -5.67 20.64 -7.11
N GLY A 131 -5.89 19.33 -7.22
CA GLY A 131 -6.84 18.69 -8.14
C GLY A 131 -6.17 17.77 -9.17
N PRO A 132 -6.94 17.24 -10.14
CA PRO A 132 -6.43 16.40 -11.21
C PRO A 132 -5.33 17.08 -12.03
N MET A 133 -4.29 16.32 -12.38
CA MET A 133 -3.13 16.78 -13.16
C MET A 133 -2.50 18.07 -12.61
N LYS A 134 -2.46 18.18 -11.26
CA LYS A 134 -1.81 19.28 -10.55
C LYS A 134 -0.87 18.76 -9.48
N ALA A 135 0.19 19.53 -9.21
CA ALA A 135 1.14 19.25 -8.16
C ALA A 135 1.26 20.44 -7.22
N ARG A 136 1.36 20.15 -5.93
CA ARG A 136 1.55 21.17 -4.88
C ARG A 136 2.66 20.77 -3.94
N VAL A 137 3.52 21.70 -3.64
CA VAL A 137 4.50 21.60 -2.56
C VAL A 137 3.89 22.23 -1.31
N ARG A 138 3.82 21.45 -0.25
CA ARG A 138 3.47 21.93 1.09
C ARG A 138 4.73 21.87 1.93
N VAL A 139 4.93 22.89 2.74
CA VAL A 139 6.07 22.96 3.67
C VAL A 139 5.53 22.73 5.08
N ARG A 140 5.93 21.62 5.68
CA ARG A 140 5.55 21.28 7.06
C ARG A 140 6.55 21.92 8.01
N GLY A 141 6.08 22.86 8.83
CA GLY A 141 6.88 23.58 9.81
C GLY A 141 7.14 22.80 11.09
N ALA A 142 7.97 23.36 11.95
CA ALA A 142 8.37 22.75 13.24
C ALA A 142 7.17 22.48 14.17
N GLU A 143 6.15 23.33 14.16
CA GLU A 143 4.92 23.18 14.94
C GLU A 143 4.12 21.92 14.57
N SER A 144 4.34 21.43 13.38
CA SER A 144 3.73 20.18 12.86
C SER A 144 4.75 19.03 12.77
N GLY A 145 5.88 19.11 13.50
CA GLY A 145 6.92 18.08 13.53
C GLY A 145 7.85 18.08 12.31
N GLY A 146 7.86 19.15 11.51
CA GLY A 146 8.82 19.36 10.43
C GLY A 146 10.14 19.97 10.91
N ALA A 147 11.01 20.32 9.97
CA ALA A 147 12.22 21.08 10.24
C ALA A 147 11.89 22.54 10.60
N LYS A 148 12.81 23.23 11.28
CA LYS A 148 12.70 24.66 11.56
C LYS A 148 12.57 25.50 10.28
N GLU A 149 13.35 25.14 9.27
CA GLU A 149 13.34 25.74 7.93
C GLU A 149 12.25 25.16 7.02
N GLY A 150 11.45 24.22 7.55
CA GLY A 150 10.40 23.51 6.83
C GLY A 150 10.85 22.18 6.22
N THR A 151 9.92 21.24 6.17
CA THR A 151 10.07 19.95 5.47
C THR A 151 9.17 19.98 4.25
N PRO A 152 9.69 19.97 3.02
CA PRO A 152 8.87 19.98 1.82
C PRO A 152 8.19 18.64 1.60
N GLU A 153 6.91 18.68 1.26
CA GLU A 153 6.06 17.55 0.94
C GLU A 153 5.41 17.78 -0.42
N LEU A 154 5.72 16.93 -1.40
CA LEU A 154 5.22 17.07 -2.76
C LEU A 154 4.03 16.16 -3.00
N TYR A 155 2.89 16.75 -3.31
CA TYR A 155 1.64 16.05 -3.63
C TYR A 155 1.27 16.22 -5.10
N VAL A 156 0.91 15.13 -5.74
CA VAL A 156 0.57 15.06 -7.16
C VAL A 156 -0.84 14.47 -7.29
N GLY A 157 -1.71 15.12 -8.04
CA GLY A 157 -3.00 14.56 -8.44
C GLY A 157 -2.83 13.84 -9.78
N ASP A 158 -3.18 12.56 -9.82
CA ASP A 158 -3.20 11.80 -11.07
C ASP A 158 -4.33 12.28 -12.02
N PRO A 159 -4.56 11.64 -13.18
CA PRO A 159 -5.62 12.07 -14.11
C PRO A 159 -7.04 12.13 -13.53
N ASP A 160 -7.30 11.38 -12.46
CA ASP A 160 -8.58 11.38 -11.74
C ASP A 160 -8.55 12.19 -10.43
N GLY A 161 -7.42 12.81 -10.10
CA GLY A 161 -7.22 13.57 -8.87
C GLY A 161 -6.89 12.70 -7.65
N ILE A 162 -6.59 11.41 -7.85
CA ILE A 162 -6.04 10.57 -6.79
C ILE A 162 -4.70 11.15 -6.36
N VAL A 163 -4.55 11.37 -5.06
CA VAL A 163 -3.36 12.04 -4.53
C VAL A 163 -2.25 11.04 -4.27
N VAL A 164 -1.11 11.29 -4.90
CA VAL A 164 0.16 10.59 -4.67
C VAL A 164 1.14 11.57 -4.06
N GLN A 165 1.69 11.25 -2.89
CA GLN A 165 2.79 12.00 -2.31
C GLN A 165 4.12 11.41 -2.81
N LEU A 166 5.09 12.28 -3.12
CA LEU A 166 6.45 11.86 -3.49
C LEU A 166 7.42 12.32 -2.41
N GLN A 167 8.31 11.42 -1.96
CA GLN A 167 9.28 11.70 -0.89
C GLN A 167 10.62 10.98 -1.11
N ASP A 168 11.61 11.38 -0.33
CA ASP A 168 12.90 10.71 -0.26
C ASP A 168 12.77 9.28 0.31
N PRO A 169 13.63 8.31 -0.10
CA PRO A 169 13.62 6.97 0.48
C PRO A 169 13.83 6.91 2.00
N SER A 170 14.46 7.92 2.58
CA SER A 170 14.68 8.02 4.02
C SER A 170 13.52 8.65 4.80
N TYR A 171 12.47 9.12 4.11
CA TYR A 171 11.34 9.78 4.74
C TYR A 171 10.64 8.87 5.77
N CYS A 172 10.59 9.31 7.01
CA CYS A 172 9.91 8.63 8.12
C CYS A 172 8.76 9.47 8.73
N GLY A 173 8.43 10.61 8.11
CA GLY A 173 7.41 11.54 8.61
C GLY A 173 7.87 12.48 9.71
N GLY A 174 9.16 12.48 10.04
CA GLY A 174 9.77 13.32 11.08
C GLY A 174 10.30 14.65 10.59
N ALA A 175 11.24 15.21 11.34
CA ALA A 175 11.91 16.47 11.06
C ALA A 175 13.03 16.32 10.01
N GLY A 176 13.78 17.42 9.78
CA GLY A 176 14.82 17.51 8.76
C GLY A 176 14.26 17.86 7.37
N ALA A 177 15.14 18.32 6.48
CA ALA A 177 14.75 18.73 5.12
C ALA A 177 14.10 17.61 4.31
N LEU A 178 14.46 16.36 4.57
CA LEU A 178 13.87 15.16 3.92
C LEU A 178 12.80 14.46 4.78
N GLY A 179 12.44 15.00 5.96
CA GLY A 179 11.53 14.35 6.89
C GLY A 179 12.04 13.02 7.43
N SER A 180 13.37 12.86 7.50
CA SER A 180 14.07 11.62 7.84
C SER A 180 14.58 11.56 9.29
N VAL A 181 14.39 12.61 10.07
CA VAL A 181 14.80 12.67 11.47
C VAL A 181 13.62 12.27 12.33
N CYS A 182 13.52 11.00 12.66
CA CYS A 182 12.49 10.48 13.56
C CYS A 182 13.06 10.10 14.92
N PRO A 183 12.33 10.33 16.03
CA PRO A 183 12.71 9.83 17.34
C PRO A 183 12.63 8.30 17.40
N ALA A 184 13.12 7.71 18.49
CA ALA A 184 12.85 6.33 18.80
C ALA A 184 11.31 6.13 18.87
N PRO A 185 10.75 5.12 18.19
CA PRO A 185 9.31 4.92 18.16
C PRO A 185 8.76 4.63 19.57
N GLU A 186 7.64 5.25 19.89
CA GLU A 186 6.89 4.96 21.11
C GLU A 186 6.23 3.56 20.96
N PRO A 187 6.53 2.60 21.84
CA PRO A 187 5.98 1.24 21.71
C PRO A 187 4.46 1.25 21.85
N ALA A 188 3.80 0.33 21.17
CA ALA A 188 2.38 0.08 21.40
C ALA A 188 2.16 -0.43 22.85
N PRO A 189 1.01 -0.12 23.47
CA PRO A 189 0.73 -0.55 24.87
C PRO A 189 0.76 -2.07 25.08
N ARG A 190 0.56 -2.83 23.99
CA ARG A 190 0.56 -4.30 24.01
C ARG A 190 1.06 -4.85 22.69
N ARG A 191 1.47 -6.10 22.68
CA ARG A 191 1.77 -6.85 21.46
C ARG A 191 0.51 -7.03 20.64
N GLY A 192 0.59 -6.77 19.32
CA GLY A 192 -0.52 -7.03 18.40
C GLY A 192 -0.84 -8.51 18.22
N LEU A 193 -2.04 -8.80 17.81
CA LEU A 193 -2.51 -10.16 17.50
C LEU A 193 -1.96 -10.65 16.16
N LEU A 194 -1.75 -9.76 15.20
CA LEU A 194 -1.20 -10.03 13.88
C LEU A 194 0.05 -9.16 13.66
N ALA A 195 1.15 -9.77 13.20
CA ALA A 195 2.41 -9.07 12.95
C ALA A 195 2.52 -8.70 11.46
N VAL A 196 2.20 -7.46 11.11
CA VAL A 196 2.40 -6.94 9.76
C VAL A 196 3.85 -6.52 9.53
N ARG A 197 4.32 -6.66 8.27
CA ARG A 197 5.71 -6.45 7.88
C ARG A 197 5.91 -5.26 6.97
N ASN A 198 5.12 -5.14 5.91
CA ASN A 198 5.27 -4.12 4.88
C ASN A 198 3.93 -3.69 4.31
N LEU A 199 3.93 -2.54 3.65
CA LEU A 199 2.93 -2.21 2.64
C LEU A 199 3.19 -3.10 1.42
N SER A 200 2.14 -3.71 0.87
CA SER A 200 2.21 -4.52 -0.35
C SER A 200 1.78 -3.72 -1.57
N HIS A 201 0.55 -3.24 -1.58
CA HIS A 201 -0.01 -2.56 -2.73
C HIS A 201 -1.19 -1.67 -2.38
N PHE A 202 -1.56 -0.85 -3.38
CA PHE A 202 -2.84 -0.14 -3.42
C PHE A 202 -3.63 -0.58 -4.64
N THR A 203 -4.92 -0.82 -4.44
CA THR A 203 -5.89 -0.93 -5.54
C THR A 203 -6.67 0.38 -5.61
N ILE A 204 -6.72 0.94 -6.81
CA ILE A 204 -7.22 2.28 -7.07
C ILE A 204 -8.32 2.18 -8.10
N GLY A 205 -9.53 2.61 -7.72
CA GLY A 205 -10.65 2.77 -8.65
C GLY A 205 -10.49 4.08 -9.42
N VAL A 206 -10.44 4.00 -10.75
CA VAL A 206 -10.23 5.13 -11.65
C VAL A 206 -11.30 5.18 -12.73
N SER A 207 -11.51 6.35 -13.34
CA SER A 207 -12.51 6.51 -14.40
C SER A 207 -12.10 5.85 -15.72
N ASP A 208 -10.80 5.87 -16.04
CA ASP A 208 -10.20 5.33 -17.26
C ASP A 208 -8.87 4.63 -16.94
N PRO A 209 -8.88 3.31 -16.68
CA PRO A 209 -7.68 2.56 -16.35
C PRO A 209 -6.56 2.65 -17.41
N PRO A 210 -6.80 2.51 -18.71
CA PRO A 210 -5.77 2.68 -19.72
C PRO A 210 -5.06 4.04 -19.65
N ARG A 211 -5.81 5.14 -19.52
CA ARG A 211 -5.25 6.48 -19.36
C ARG A 211 -4.39 6.60 -18.11
N THR A 212 -4.90 6.12 -17.00
CA THR A 212 -4.18 6.19 -15.71
C THR A 212 -2.92 5.33 -15.73
N ILE A 213 -2.99 4.10 -16.24
CA ILE A 213 -1.83 3.21 -16.41
C ILE A 213 -0.76 3.88 -17.27
N ALA A 214 -1.14 4.45 -18.43
CA ALA A 214 -0.21 5.16 -19.31
C ALA A 214 0.47 6.34 -18.60
N PHE A 215 -0.25 7.10 -17.78
CA PHE A 215 0.29 8.19 -16.96
C PHE A 215 1.37 7.68 -15.98
N TYR A 216 1.08 6.62 -15.20
CA TYR A 216 2.04 6.09 -14.24
C TYR A 216 3.25 5.45 -14.92
N GLN A 217 3.06 4.80 -16.06
CA GLN A 217 4.16 4.23 -16.84
C GLN A 217 5.03 5.31 -17.48
N ALA A 218 4.44 6.36 -18.05
CA ALA A 218 5.20 7.46 -18.66
C ALA A 218 6.02 8.24 -17.63
N LEU A 219 5.45 8.51 -16.45
CA LEU A 219 6.07 9.35 -15.43
C LEU A 219 7.08 8.55 -14.58
N PHE A 220 6.71 7.33 -14.18
CA PHE A 220 7.47 6.53 -13.22
C PHE A 220 8.12 5.29 -13.82
N GLY A 221 7.85 4.95 -15.09
CA GLY A 221 8.42 3.78 -15.76
C GLY A 221 8.06 2.45 -15.10
N LEU A 222 6.88 2.35 -14.47
CA LEU A 222 6.47 1.15 -13.75
C LEU A 222 6.23 -0.03 -14.72
N PRO A 223 6.92 -1.18 -14.55
CA PRO A 223 6.72 -2.35 -15.40
C PRO A 223 5.41 -3.06 -15.05
N ILE A 224 4.84 -3.78 -16.01
CA ILE A 224 3.77 -4.74 -15.72
C ILE A 224 4.40 -5.97 -15.06
N GLN A 225 4.06 -6.22 -13.81
CA GLN A 225 4.59 -7.30 -12.98
C GLN A 225 3.73 -8.56 -13.04
N ALA A 226 2.42 -8.40 -13.20
CA ALA A 226 1.45 -9.48 -13.29
C ALA A 226 0.16 -8.97 -13.91
N HIS A 227 -0.84 -9.86 -14.06
CA HIS A 227 -2.20 -9.49 -14.41
C HIS A 227 -3.20 -10.13 -13.44
N GLN A 228 -4.23 -9.37 -13.07
CA GLN A 228 -5.40 -9.89 -12.35
C GLN A 228 -6.63 -9.78 -13.27
N GLY A 229 -6.94 -10.88 -13.96
CA GLY A 229 -7.84 -10.85 -15.10
C GLY A 229 -7.27 -9.96 -16.20
N ALA A 230 -8.06 -9.01 -16.69
CA ALA A 230 -7.62 -8.04 -17.70
C ALA A 230 -6.81 -6.86 -17.12
N SER A 231 -6.74 -6.70 -15.79
CA SER A 231 -6.08 -5.56 -15.15
C SER A 231 -4.59 -5.82 -14.97
N PRO A 232 -3.69 -4.99 -15.54
CA PRO A 232 -2.27 -5.08 -15.27
C PRO A 232 -1.95 -4.61 -13.85
N VAL A 233 -0.95 -5.26 -13.27
CA VAL A 233 -0.36 -4.95 -11.97
C VAL A 233 0.97 -4.27 -12.22
N LEU A 234 1.11 -3.01 -11.81
CA LEU A 234 2.32 -2.21 -12.05
C LEU A 234 3.29 -2.34 -10.88
N GLY A 235 4.44 -2.97 -11.11
CA GLY A 235 5.48 -3.20 -10.11
C GLY A 235 6.14 -1.92 -9.63
N ILE A 236 6.48 -1.86 -8.33
CA ILE A 236 7.17 -0.74 -7.70
C ILE A 236 8.55 -1.18 -7.22
N GLY A 237 9.58 -0.45 -7.65
CA GLY A 237 10.96 -0.75 -7.26
C GLY A 237 11.43 -2.12 -7.73
N GLY A 238 12.23 -2.80 -6.91
CA GLY A 238 12.78 -4.12 -7.21
C GLY A 238 12.17 -5.25 -6.35
N GLY A 239 11.01 -5.01 -5.75
CA GLY A 239 10.35 -5.97 -4.85
C GLY A 239 8.94 -6.36 -5.31
N PRO A 240 8.17 -7.03 -4.45
CA PRO A 240 6.82 -7.49 -4.79
C PRO A 240 5.74 -6.41 -4.71
N GLN A 241 6.09 -5.16 -4.33
CA GLN A 241 5.14 -4.06 -4.19
C GLN A 241 4.57 -3.62 -5.54
N PHE A 242 3.32 -3.16 -5.56
CA PHE A 242 2.68 -2.75 -6.80
C PHE A 242 1.52 -1.76 -6.63
N LEU A 243 1.06 -1.20 -7.75
CA LEU A 243 -0.22 -0.52 -7.89
C LEU A 243 -1.10 -1.31 -8.85
N MET A 244 -2.40 -1.34 -8.58
CA MET A 244 -3.41 -1.90 -9.48
C MET A 244 -4.50 -0.88 -9.71
N PHE A 245 -4.88 -0.67 -10.98
CA PHE A 245 -5.94 0.24 -11.39
C PHE A 245 -7.14 -0.53 -11.92
N SER A 246 -8.31 -0.24 -11.38
CA SER A 246 -9.58 -0.85 -11.79
C SER A 246 -10.57 0.22 -12.26
N GLY A 247 -11.38 -0.10 -13.26
CA GLY A 247 -12.46 0.78 -13.71
C GLY A 247 -13.55 0.90 -12.65
N GLY A 248 -14.10 2.09 -12.45
CA GLY A 248 -15.17 2.38 -11.48
C GLY A 248 -16.51 1.68 -11.75
N GLY A 249 -16.66 1.01 -12.90
CA GLY A 249 -17.86 0.29 -13.34
C GLY A 249 -17.83 -1.22 -13.10
N GLY A 250 -16.92 -1.73 -12.31
CA GLY A 250 -16.73 -3.17 -12.11
C GLY A 250 -17.77 -3.87 -11.24
N GLY A 251 -19.01 -3.88 -11.63
CA GLY A 251 -19.93 -4.93 -11.24
C GLY A 251 -19.54 -6.21 -11.97
N ARG A 252 -19.13 -7.27 -11.26
CA ARG A 252 -18.98 -8.61 -11.80
C ARG A 252 -20.23 -8.95 -12.62
N GLY A 253 -20.12 -9.02 -13.96
CA GLY A 253 -21.01 -9.66 -14.93
C GLY A 253 -22.49 -9.92 -14.56
N GLY A 254 -23.20 -8.94 -14.02
CA GLY A 254 -24.63 -9.03 -13.78
C GLY A 254 -25.40 -8.24 -14.83
N ALA A 255 -26.64 -8.63 -15.13
CA ALA A 255 -27.52 -8.00 -16.12
C ALA A 255 -27.83 -6.51 -15.82
N ASN A 256 -27.47 -6.00 -14.62
CA ASN A 256 -27.54 -4.59 -14.23
C ASN A 256 -26.18 -4.15 -13.65
N PRO A 257 -25.29 -3.52 -14.42
CA PRO A 257 -24.06 -2.97 -13.90
C PRO A 257 -24.38 -1.89 -12.85
N ALA A 258 -23.75 -1.98 -11.67
CA ALA A 258 -23.84 -0.92 -10.68
C ALA A 258 -23.34 0.40 -11.28
N PRO A 259 -23.91 1.56 -10.88
CA PRO A 259 -23.45 2.86 -11.39
C PRO A 259 -21.97 3.04 -11.13
N PRO A 260 -21.24 3.75 -12.01
CA PRO A 260 -19.82 4.02 -11.85
C PRO A 260 -19.57 4.68 -10.49
N ARG A 261 -18.64 4.13 -9.73
CA ARG A 261 -18.20 4.75 -8.47
C ARG A 261 -17.18 5.85 -8.78
N PRO A 262 -17.19 6.96 -8.03
CA PRO A 262 -16.17 7.99 -8.21
C PRO A 262 -14.77 7.41 -7.95
N PRO A 263 -13.75 7.97 -8.63
CA PRO A 263 -12.36 7.59 -8.41
C PRO A 263 -11.98 7.67 -6.94
N ARG A 264 -11.26 6.66 -6.44
CA ARG A 264 -10.79 6.57 -5.05
C ARG A 264 -9.71 5.51 -4.91
N ILE A 265 -8.94 5.60 -3.84
CA ILE A 265 -8.14 4.46 -3.39
C ILE A 265 -9.11 3.47 -2.73
N ASP A 266 -9.27 2.29 -3.34
CA ASP A 266 -10.26 1.31 -2.93
C ASP A 266 -9.83 0.59 -1.65
N HIS A 267 -8.60 0.08 -1.64
CA HIS A 267 -8.01 -0.55 -0.46
C HIS A 267 -6.49 -0.50 -0.50
N VAL A 268 -5.90 -0.77 0.64
CA VAL A 268 -4.48 -1.00 0.82
C VAL A 268 -4.25 -2.42 1.32
N CYS A 269 -3.13 -3.03 0.92
CA CYS A 269 -2.71 -4.32 1.41
C CYS A 269 -1.47 -4.21 2.31
N LEU A 270 -1.54 -4.88 3.45
CA LEU A 270 -0.43 -5.11 4.37
C LEU A 270 0.02 -6.57 4.27
N THR A 271 1.31 -6.80 4.38
CA THR A 271 1.85 -8.17 4.38
C THR A 271 2.17 -8.66 5.78
N MET A 272 2.08 -9.97 5.95
CA MET A 272 2.47 -10.69 7.15
C MET A 272 3.27 -11.96 6.82
N GLU A 273 4.18 -12.35 7.70
CA GLU A 273 4.88 -13.63 7.58
C GLU A 273 3.95 -14.79 7.90
N ASN A 274 4.16 -15.92 7.23
CA ASN A 274 3.38 -17.13 7.44
C ASN A 274 1.86 -16.90 7.30
N PHE A 275 1.49 -16.15 6.25
CA PHE A 275 0.09 -15.86 5.98
C PHE A 275 -0.74 -17.13 5.86
N ASN A 276 -1.72 -17.25 6.74
CA ASN A 276 -2.73 -18.28 6.70
C ASN A 276 -4.09 -17.62 6.93
N PRO A 277 -5.00 -17.65 5.96
CA PRO A 277 -6.27 -16.93 6.03
C PRO A 277 -7.15 -17.37 7.20
N ASP A 278 -7.18 -18.67 7.55
CA ASP A 278 -8.01 -19.17 8.64
C ASP A 278 -7.53 -18.69 10.01
N ASN A 279 -6.21 -18.73 10.24
CA ASN A 279 -5.60 -18.20 11.45
C ASN A 279 -5.80 -16.69 11.58
N ALA A 280 -5.64 -15.95 10.47
CA ALA A 280 -5.88 -14.51 10.45
C ALA A 280 -7.36 -14.17 10.70
N LEU A 281 -8.31 -14.87 10.08
CA LEU A 281 -9.76 -14.70 10.35
C LEU A 281 -10.09 -14.98 11.82
N LYS A 282 -9.52 -16.03 12.41
CA LYS A 282 -9.71 -16.35 13.83
C LYS A 282 -9.19 -15.22 14.73
N ALA A 283 -8.02 -14.66 14.43
CA ALA A 283 -7.47 -13.53 15.17
C ALA A 283 -8.33 -12.27 15.01
N LEU A 284 -8.80 -11.97 13.79
CA LEU A 284 -9.70 -10.85 13.53
C LEU A 284 -11.03 -11.01 14.29
N ALA A 285 -11.63 -12.19 14.26
CA ALA A 285 -12.87 -12.47 14.99
C ALA A 285 -12.67 -12.31 16.52
N GLY A 286 -11.56 -12.81 17.07
CA GLY A 286 -11.19 -12.62 18.47
C GLY A 286 -10.94 -11.15 18.86
N TYR A 287 -10.60 -10.31 17.87
CA TYR A 287 -10.46 -8.86 18.05
C TYR A 287 -11.80 -8.07 17.90
N GLY A 288 -12.89 -8.74 17.56
CA GLY A 288 -14.20 -8.14 17.38
C GLY A 288 -14.54 -7.77 15.93
N ILE A 289 -13.71 -8.17 14.96
CA ILE A 289 -13.97 -8.00 13.53
C ILE A 289 -14.74 -9.23 13.04
N LYS A 290 -16.03 -9.06 12.81
CA LYS A 290 -16.95 -10.18 12.54
C LYS A 290 -16.84 -10.68 11.10
N PRO A 291 -17.01 -11.99 10.85
CA PRO A 291 -17.17 -12.48 9.48
C PRO A 291 -18.35 -11.79 8.78
N ARG A 292 -18.21 -11.56 7.48
CA ARG A 292 -19.26 -11.00 6.63
C ARG A 292 -20.47 -11.93 6.60
N GLY A 293 -21.66 -11.39 6.88
CA GLY A 293 -22.90 -12.18 6.95
C GLY A 293 -23.46 -12.60 5.60
N ALA A 294 -23.14 -11.86 4.50
CA ALA A 294 -23.61 -12.17 3.14
C ALA A 294 -22.44 -12.11 2.15
N ALA A 295 -22.44 -13.00 1.15
CA ALA A 295 -21.38 -13.06 0.12
C ALA A 295 -21.35 -11.81 -0.76
N THR A 296 -22.45 -11.08 -0.89
CA THR A 296 -22.61 -9.88 -1.71
C THR A 296 -23.18 -8.72 -0.89
N GLY A 297 -23.11 -7.51 -1.44
CA GLY A 297 -23.61 -6.30 -0.80
C GLY A 297 -22.51 -5.47 -0.12
N PRO A 298 -22.87 -4.34 0.51
CA PRO A 298 -21.93 -3.46 1.21
C PRO A 298 -21.21 -4.18 2.35
N VAL A 299 -19.95 -3.84 2.56
CA VAL A 299 -19.18 -4.30 3.72
C VAL A 299 -19.18 -3.16 4.73
N GLY A 300 -19.76 -3.41 5.90
CA GLY A 300 -19.80 -2.44 7.01
C GLY A 300 -18.48 -2.41 7.79
N PRO A 301 -18.35 -1.51 8.79
CA PRO A 301 -17.23 -1.48 9.70
C PRO A 301 -17.02 -2.79 10.46
N LEU A 302 -15.79 -3.09 10.84
CA LEU A 302 -15.38 -4.25 11.64
C LEU A 302 -15.90 -5.59 11.07
N THR A 303 -15.74 -5.74 9.75
CA THR A 303 -16.19 -6.93 9.00
C THR A 303 -14.99 -7.56 8.28
N SER A 304 -14.91 -8.90 8.26
CA SER A 304 -13.86 -9.63 7.55
C SER A 304 -14.42 -10.66 6.58
N TYR A 305 -13.67 -10.95 5.51
CA TYR A 305 -14.00 -11.99 4.53
C TYR A 305 -12.77 -12.41 3.73
N VAL A 306 -12.84 -13.59 3.13
CA VAL A 306 -11.86 -14.04 2.12
C VAL A 306 -12.54 -14.04 0.76
N SER A 307 -11.87 -13.45 -0.23
CA SER A 307 -12.21 -13.57 -1.64
C SER A 307 -11.20 -14.51 -2.30
N MET A 308 -11.69 -15.52 -3.00
CA MET A 308 -10.83 -16.42 -3.76
C MET A 308 -10.63 -15.85 -5.16
N ARG A 309 -9.38 -15.48 -5.50
CA ARG A 309 -9.03 -15.11 -6.87
C ARG A 309 -8.69 -16.37 -7.65
N MET A 310 -9.61 -16.76 -8.53
CA MET A 310 -9.52 -17.99 -9.32
C MET A 310 -8.58 -17.83 -10.53
N GLU A 311 -8.32 -18.94 -11.23
CA GLU A 311 -7.36 -19.03 -12.34
C GLU A 311 -7.70 -18.08 -13.51
N ASP A 312 -8.99 -17.94 -13.84
CA ASP A 312 -9.50 -17.00 -14.84
C ASP A 312 -9.20 -15.53 -14.54
N ARG A 313 -8.90 -15.24 -13.29
CA ARG A 313 -8.48 -13.92 -12.79
C ARG A 313 -7.00 -13.88 -12.41
N GLY A 314 -6.18 -14.79 -12.90
CA GLY A 314 -4.74 -14.87 -12.66
C GLY A 314 -4.37 -15.41 -11.26
N GLY A 315 -5.29 -16.08 -10.58
CA GLY A 315 -5.01 -16.80 -9.32
C GLY A 315 -4.50 -18.22 -9.57
N ALA A 316 -4.34 -19.00 -8.49
CA ALA A 316 -4.04 -20.41 -8.54
C ALA A 316 -5.25 -21.21 -9.05
N LYS A 317 -5.03 -22.45 -9.55
CA LYS A 317 -6.09 -23.39 -9.97
C LYS A 317 -7.14 -23.65 -8.86
N GLY A 318 -6.69 -23.74 -7.61
CA GLY A 318 -7.56 -23.85 -6.42
C GLY A 318 -7.96 -22.52 -5.81
N GLY A 319 -7.61 -21.40 -6.45
CA GLY A 319 -7.80 -20.04 -5.96
C GLY A 319 -6.62 -19.52 -5.12
N THR A 320 -6.42 -18.23 -5.19
CA THR A 320 -5.52 -17.46 -4.33
C THR A 320 -6.37 -16.77 -3.28
N PRO A 321 -6.23 -17.07 -1.98
CA PRO A 321 -7.03 -16.42 -0.95
C PRO A 321 -6.58 -14.96 -0.77
N GLU A 322 -7.53 -14.06 -0.82
CA GLU A 322 -7.36 -12.62 -0.57
C GLU A 322 -8.21 -12.26 0.66
N LEU A 323 -7.54 -12.03 1.79
CA LEU A 323 -8.23 -11.73 3.04
C LEU A 323 -8.41 -10.23 3.20
N TYR A 324 -9.63 -9.81 3.43
CA TYR A 324 -10.02 -8.43 3.66
C TYR A 324 -10.66 -8.25 5.03
N PHE A 325 -10.42 -7.10 5.62
CA PHE A 325 -11.22 -6.62 6.74
C PHE A 325 -11.44 -5.11 6.62
N THR A 326 -12.41 -4.59 7.35
CA THR A 326 -12.66 -3.15 7.48
C THR A 326 -12.34 -2.69 8.89
N ASP A 327 -11.76 -1.50 9.00
CA ASP A 327 -11.50 -0.84 10.26
C ASP A 327 -12.79 -0.25 10.90
N PRO A 328 -12.70 0.44 12.06
CA PRO A 328 -13.88 1.02 12.72
C PRO A 328 -14.64 2.06 11.89
N ASP A 329 -14.02 2.62 10.86
CA ASP A 329 -14.65 3.56 9.93
C ASP A 329 -15.11 2.91 8.61
N GLY A 330 -14.92 1.59 8.49
CA GLY A 330 -15.27 0.83 7.28
C GLY A 330 -14.21 0.93 6.18
N ILE A 331 -12.99 1.39 6.48
CA ILE A 331 -11.89 1.48 5.50
C ILE A 331 -11.37 0.08 5.21
N PRO A 332 -11.33 -0.36 3.93
CA PRO A 332 -10.90 -1.71 3.57
C PRO A 332 -9.38 -1.88 3.66
N ILE A 333 -8.96 -2.91 4.36
CA ILE A 333 -7.56 -3.35 4.47
C ILE A 333 -7.49 -4.81 4.00
N GLN A 334 -6.54 -5.10 3.13
CA GLN A 334 -6.21 -6.46 2.72
C GLN A 334 -5.00 -6.97 3.51
N LEU A 335 -4.97 -8.27 3.81
CA LEU A 335 -3.81 -8.96 4.38
C LEU A 335 -3.35 -10.06 3.44
N GLN A 336 -2.02 -10.13 3.23
CA GLN A 336 -1.40 -11.13 2.35
C GLN A 336 -0.05 -11.59 2.90
N ASP A 337 0.52 -12.60 2.24
CA ASP A 337 1.88 -13.05 2.52
C ASP A 337 2.92 -11.99 2.11
N VAL A 338 4.09 -12.01 2.75
CA VAL A 338 5.21 -11.10 2.42
C VAL A 338 5.72 -11.27 0.99
N SER A 339 5.47 -12.41 0.38
CA SER A 339 5.86 -12.72 -1.00
C SER A 339 4.82 -12.35 -2.06
N TYR A 340 3.64 -11.87 -1.64
CA TYR A 340 2.54 -11.55 -2.54
C TYR A 340 2.93 -10.44 -3.54
N CYS A 341 2.91 -10.78 -4.82
CA CYS A 341 3.24 -9.87 -5.93
C CYS A 341 2.07 -9.63 -6.91
N GLY A 342 0.86 -10.06 -6.55
CA GLY A 342 -0.33 -9.94 -7.39
C GLY A 342 -0.46 -11.00 -8.48
N GLY A 343 0.48 -11.94 -8.56
CA GLY A 343 0.52 -13.01 -9.56
C GLY A 343 -0.23 -14.27 -9.15
N SER A 344 0.09 -15.38 -9.82
CA SER A 344 -0.52 -16.70 -9.57
C SER A 344 0.08 -17.40 -8.35
N GLY A 345 -0.29 -18.67 -8.13
CA GLY A 345 0.08 -19.45 -6.95
C GLY A 345 -0.84 -19.18 -5.75
N TYR A 346 -0.85 -20.10 -4.79
CA TYR A 346 -1.73 -20.01 -3.61
C TYR A 346 -1.51 -18.71 -2.83
N LEU A 347 -0.25 -18.27 -2.68
CA LEU A 347 0.08 -17.01 -2.02
C LEU A 347 0.09 -15.80 -2.97
N GLY A 348 -0.27 -15.96 -4.25
CA GLY A 348 -0.20 -14.88 -5.23
C GLY A 348 1.21 -14.37 -5.49
N ASN A 349 2.20 -15.25 -5.34
CA ASN A 349 3.63 -14.94 -5.32
C ASN A 349 4.40 -15.46 -6.54
N VAL A 350 3.71 -15.99 -7.54
CA VAL A 350 4.30 -16.41 -8.81
C VAL A 350 4.08 -15.29 -9.82
N CYS A 351 5.09 -14.43 -9.96
CA CYS A 351 5.14 -13.36 -10.94
C CYS A 351 6.24 -13.64 -11.97
N PRO A 352 6.05 -13.22 -13.26
CA PRO A 352 7.00 -13.48 -14.36
C PRO A 352 8.38 -12.86 -14.12
#